data_7b2f843b5cd044e16a7849f8da815033
#
_entry.id   7b2f843b5cd044e16a7849f8da815033
#
_cell.length_a   1.000
_cell.length_b   1.000
_cell.length_c   1.000
_cell.angle_alpha   90.00
_cell.angle_beta   90.00
_cell.angle_gamma   90.00
#
_symmetry.space_group_name_H-M   'P 1'
#
loop_
_entity.id
_entity.type
_entity.pdbx_description
1 polymer ?
#
loop_
_entity_poly.entity_id
_entity_poly.type
_entity_poly.pdbx_seq_one_letter_code
_entity_poly.pdbx_strand_id
1 'polypeptide(L)'
;MQTFSEGTYDAVVIGAGHAGCEAALALARTGCRTVILTLNLDSIGFMPCNPSVGGTAKGHLVREIDALGGEMGVNADKTALQYRMLNEGKGAAVQSLRAQTDKNRYHTEMKRTLEHTENLRIVQGEAADILTENGHVTGVVTSYGGVFPCRAVIIATGVYLNARTITGEVIADAGPNGFARATMLTKALLRLGYQVRRFKTGTPARLDGRTVDTSALTMQPGEKVYPFSFLNDDVPAESAQTPCYLTYTNAETHRIILDNLDRAPLYNGTISSTGPRYCPSIETKVVRFADKERHQLFLEPEGADTTEVYVQGLSTSLPHDLQKAMYRTVKGLERCEIVRYAYAIEYDCIDTLDVLPTLEFKKVAGLYTAGQINGTSGYEEAAAQGLMAGLNASLQLRGKSPLILRRDQAYIGVLIDDLVTKGTDEPYRMMTSRAEYRLTLRQDNADLRLTQIGYDCGLVSEERYQKFLARKALREETAALLASRADQKAADALVQSFGQPPLSAGVTYADLIRRGIPLMALREIFGILPKVPTDVALSCETEIRYEGYLKRSRTEAERAKKMETTP
;
A
#
# COMPACT_ATOMS: atom_id res chain seq x y z
N MET A 1 8.15 -37.78 -9.55
CA MET A 1 6.75 -37.62 -9.12
C MET A 1 5.89 -37.76 -10.37
N GLN A 2 4.78 -38.51 -10.31
CA GLN A 2 3.85 -38.59 -11.43
C GLN A 2 3.10 -37.27 -11.57
N THR A 3 3.03 -36.73 -12.79
CA THR A 3 2.34 -35.47 -13.07
C THR A 3 0.93 -35.73 -13.62
N PHE A 4 0.01 -34.79 -13.37
CA PHE A 4 -1.35 -34.80 -13.90
C PHE A 4 -1.79 -33.40 -14.29
N SER A 5 -2.71 -33.28 -15.24
CA SER A 5 -3.20 -31.97 -15.71
C SER A 5 -4.29 -31.43 -14.80
N GLU A 6 -4.18 -30.15 -14.46
CA GLU A 6 -5.18 -29.36 -13.72
C GLU A 6 -6.06 -28.50 -14.65
N GLY A 7 -5.95 -28.70 -15.95
CA GLY A 7 -6.60 -27.90 -16.99
C GLY A 7 -5.72 -26.77 -17.50
N THR A 8 -6.09 -26.19 -18.65
CA THR A 8 -5.33 -25.14 -19.33
C THR A 8 -5.86 -23.74 -18.97
N TYR A 9 -4.96 -22.82 -18.73
CA TYR A 9 -5.25 -21.42 -18.36
C TYR A 9 -4.48 -20.46 -19.27
N ASP A 10 -4.90 -19.20 -19.32
CA ASP A 10 -4.09 -18.15 -19.95
C ASP A 10 -2.95 -17.75 -19.04
N ALA A 11 -3.23 -17.62 -17.73
CA ALA A 11 -2.27 -17.20 -16.74
C ALA A 11 -2.37 -17.94 -15.40
N VAL A 12 -1.23 -18.07 -14.72
CA VAL A 12 -1.12 -18.57 -13.35
C VAL A 12 -0.50 -17.48 -12.48
N VAL A 13 -1.12 -17.17 -11.34
CA VAL A 13 -0.59 -16.27 -10.31
C VAL A 13 -0.12 -17.10 -9.12
N ILE A 14 1.13 -16.96 -8.70
CA ILE A 14 1.73 -17.68 -7.58
C ILE A 14 1.80 -16.79 -6.35
N GLY A 15 0.93 -17.08 -5.37
CA GLY A 15 0.76 -16.30 -4.14
C GLY A 15 -0.49 -15.42 -4.18
N ALA A 16 -1.26 -15.43 -3.09
CA ALA A 16 -2.51 -14.68 -2.93
C ALA A 16 -2.40 -13.57 -1.86
N GLY A 17 -1.21 -12.96 -1.71
CA GLY A 17 -1.04 -11.70 -0.99
C GLY A 17 -1.59 -10.52 -1.80
N HIS A 18 -1.33 -9.29 -1.34
CA HIS A 18 -1.86 -8.08 -2.01
C HIS A 18 -1.47 -7.99 -3.50
N ALA A 19 -0.24 -8.35 -3.86
CA ALA A 19 0.20 -8.38 -5.26
C ALA A 19 -0.55 -9.43 -6.07
N GLY A 20 -0.66 -10.66 -5.54
CA GLY A 20 -1.32 -11.75 -6.25
C GLY A 20 -2.81 -11.52 -6.44
N CYS A 21 -3.50 -10.97 -5.44
CA CYS A 21 -4.92 -10.62 -5.55
C CYS A 21 -5.16 -9.60 -6.67
N GLU A 22 -4.41 -8.50 -6.69
CA GLU A 22 -4.56 -7.48 -7.73
C GLU A 22 -4.18 -8.00 -9.12
N ALA A 23 -3.13 -8.83 -9.23
CA ALA A 23 -2.72 -9.44 -10.50
C ALA A 23 -3.79 -10.39 -11.04
N ALA A 24 -4.34 -11.25 -10.18
CA ALA A 24 -5.38 -12.21 -10.57
C ALA A 24 -6.67 -11.51 -10.99
N LEU A 25 -7.09 -10.46 -10.25
CA LEU A 25 -8.24 -9.64 -10.61
C LEU A 25 -8.03 -8.89 -11.92
N ALA A 26 -6.85 -8.31 -12.15
CA ALA A 26 -6.55 -7.61 -13.39
C ALA A 26 -6.61 -8.55 -14.61
N LEU A 27 -6.07 -9.75 -14.50
CA LEU A 27 -6.15 -10.78 -15.55
C LEU A 27 -7.58 -11.24 -15.80
N ALA A 28 -8.28 -11.65 -14.75
CA ALA A 28 -9.60 -12.23 -14.87
C ALA A 28 -10.66 -11.23 -15.37
N ARG A 29 -10.65 -9.99 -14.83
CA ARG A 29 -11.55 -8.91 -15.24
C ARG A 29 -11.34 -8.44 -16.68
N THR A 30 -10.15 -8.65 -17.23
CA THR A 30 -9.83 -8.37 -18.64
C THR A 30 -10.04 -9.57 -19.56
N GLY A 31 -10.67 -10.66 -19.07
CA GLY A 31 -11.13 -11.82 -19.83
C GLY A 31 -10.13 -12.98 -19.93
N CYS A 32 -8.99 -12.93 -19.23
CA CYS A 32 -8.02 -14.04 -19.21
C CYS A 32 -8.46 -15.13 -18.22
N ARG A 33 -8.50 -16.38 -18.68
CA ARG A 33 -8.75 -17.54 -17.81
C ARG A 33 -7.57 -17.74 -16.89
N THR A 34 -7.75 -17.43 -15.61
CA THR A 34 -6.68 -17.30 -14.62
C THR A 34 -6.85 -18.30 -13.48
N VAL A 35 -5.75 -18.85 -12.98
CA VAL A 35 -5.71 -19.55 -11.70
C VAL A 35 -4.74 -18.85 -10.75
N ILE A 36 -5.14 -18.69 -9.48
CA ILE A 36 -4.27 -18.20 -8.41
C ILE A 36 -3.95 -19.38 -7.46
N LEU A 37 -2.65 -19.64 -7.28
CA LEU A 37 -2.13 -20.63 -6.36
C LEU A 37 -1.72 -19.96 -5.06
N THR A 38 -2.16 -20.51 -3.92
CA THR A 38 -1.77 -20.02 -2.59
C THR A 38 -1.39 -21.18 -1.68
N LEU A 39 -0.43 -20.98 -0.79
CA LEU A 39 -0.06 -21.99 0.22
C LEU A 39 -1.21 -22.27 1.19
N ASN A 40 -2.05 -21.28 1.46
CA ASN A 40 -3.17 -21.40 2.38
C ASN A 40 -4.30 -20.44 1.97
N LEU A 41 -5.52 -20.95 1.87
CA LEU A 41 -6.71 -20.14 1.55
C LEU A 41 -7.03 -19.10 2.63
N ASP A 42 -6.62 -19.35 3.88
CA ASP A 42 -6.84 -18.44 5.00
C ASP A 42 -5.78 -17.30 5.07
N SER A 43 -4.85 -17.26 4.11
CA SER A 43 -3.85 -16.19 3.97
C SER A 43 -4.08 -15.28 2.76
N ILE A 44 -5.22 -15.38 2.08
CA ILE A 44 -5.58 -14.50 0.96
C ILE A 44 -5.72 -13.06 1.46
N GLY A 45 -5.02 -12.11 0.82
CA GLY A 45 -5.04 -10.71 1.22
C GLY A 45 -4.61 -10.46 2.68
N PHE A 46 -3.81 -11.37 3.25
CA PHE A 46 -3.44 -11.36 4.66
C PHE A 46 -2.54 -10.18 5.02
N MET A 47 -2.77 -9.61 6.20
CA MET A 47 -1.98 -8.51 6.77
C MET A 47 -1.12 -9.00 7.93
N PRO A 48 0.05 -9.59 7.70
CA PRO A 48 0.87 -10.17 8.77
C PRO A 48 1.54 -9.14 9.69
N CYS A 49 1.61 -7.89 9.26
CA CYS A 49 2.13 -6.77 10.01
C CYS A 49 0.98 -5.86 10.49
N ASN A 50 1.07 -4.55 10.26
CA ASN A 50 0.06 -3.60 10.69
C ASN A 50 -1.31 -3.81 9.98
N PRO A 51 -2.43 -3.69 10.71
CA PRO A 51 -3.77 -3.81 10.15
C PRO A 51 -4.24 -2.48 9.56
N SER A 52 -3.48 -1.93 8.62
CA SER A 52 -3.81 -0.64 8.00
C SER A 52 -3.39 -0.56 6.54
N VAL A 53 -4.14 0.24 5.79
CA VAL A 53 -3.92 0.56 4.38
C VAL A 53 -3.70 2.07 4.25
N GLY A 54 -2.75 2.49 3.41
CA GLY A 54 -2.45 3.88 3.18
C GLY A 54 -1.38 4.46 4.11
N GLY A 55 -1.40 5.78 4.28
CA GLY A 55 -0.34 6.54 4.94
C GLY A 55 0.55 7.26 3.95
N THR A 56 1.63 7.91 4.43
CA THR A 56 2.48 8.79 3.63
C THR A 56 3.00 8.10 2.37
N ALA A 57 2.73 8.68 1.20
CA ALA A 57 2.93 8.15 -0.15
C ALA A 57 2.10 6.90 -0.50
N LYS A 58 1.68 6.13 0.49
CA LYS A 58 0.93 4.88 0.30
C LYS A 58 -0.54 5.15 -0.02
N GLY A 59 -1.16 6.14 0.63
CA GLY A 59 -2.50 6.60 0.26
C GLY A 59 -2.58 7.03 -1.21
N HIS A 60 -1.50 7.61 -1.75
CA HIS A 60 -1.39 7.92 -3.18
C HIS A 60 -1.43 6.66 -4.04
N LEU A 61 -0.65 5.62 -3.69
CA LEU A 61 -0.66 4.33 -4.40
C LEU A 61 -2.05 3.69 -4.38
N VAL A 62 -2.74 3.66 -3.22
CA VAL A 62 -4.09 3.07 -3.11
C VAL A 62 -5.08 3.78 -4.00
N ARG A 63 -5.06 5.12 -4.03
CA ARG A 63 -5.93 5.92 -4.91
C ARG A 63 -5.61 5.71 -6.40
N GLU A 64 -4.35 5.47 -6.75
CA GLU A 64 -3.95 5.15 -8.12
C GLU A 64 -4.35 3.72 -8.52
N ILE A 65 -4.22 2.75 -7.61
CA ILE A 65 -4.74 1.38 -7.79
C ILE A 65 -6.25 1.42 -8.02
N ASP A 66 -6.99 2.15 -7.19
CA ASP A 66 -8.44 2.35 -7.34
C ASP A 66 -8.78 2.99 -8.70
N ALA A 67 -8.09 4.04 -9.08
CA ALA A 67 -8.32 4.75 -10.35
C ALA A 67 -8.12 3.86 -11.58
N LEU A 68 -7.17 2.93 -11.53
CA LEU A 68 -6.91 1.95 -12.59
C LEU A 68 -7.88 0.76 -12.60
N GLY A 69 -8.75 0.62 -11.60
CA GLY A 69 -9.73 -0.47 -11.51
C GLY A 69 -9.35 -1.59 -10.54
N GLY A 70 -8.35 -1.36 -9.66
CA GLY A 70 -7.96 -2.31 -8.62
C GLY A 70 -8.94 -2.41 -7.45
N GLU A 71 -8.68 -3.32 -6.51
CA GLU A 71 -9.60 -3.71 -5.44
C GLU A 71 -9.18 -3.22 -4.06
N MET A 72 -7.89 -2.95 -3.81
CA MET A 72 -7.37 -2.64 -2.47
C MET A 72 -8.11 -1.48 -1.80
N GLY A 73 -8.39 -0.40 -2.53
CA GLY A 73 -9.11 0.76 -2.01
C GLY A 73 -10.56 0.43 -1.64
N VAL A 74 -11.24 -0.30 -2.52
CA VAL A 74 -12.63 -0.77 -2.29
C VAL A 74 -12.70 -1.68 -1.07
N ASN A 75 -11.78 -2.64 -0.97
CA ASN A 75 -11.74 -3.58 0.14
C ASN A 75 -11.37 -2.91 1.47
N ALA A 76 -10.45 -1.94 1.43
CA ALA A 76 -10.09 -1.14 2.60
C ALA A 76 -11.30 -0.34 3.12
N ASP A 77 -12.05 0.30 2.24
CA ASP A 77 -13.25 1.07 2.62
C ASP A 77 -14.34 0.18 3.25
N LYS A 78 -14.56 -1.04 2.71
CA LYS A 78 -15.55 -1.99 3.26
C LYS A 78 -15.20 -2.48 4.68
N THR A 79 -13.93 -2.45 5.03
CA THR A 79 -13.42 -3.09 6.24
C THR A 79 -12.71 -2.13 7.20
N ALA A 80 -12.79 -0.83 6.92
CA ALA A 80 -12.18 0.20 7.74
C ALA A 80 -12.82 0.29 9.13
N LEU A 81 -11.98 0.37 10.15
CA LEU A 81 -12.33 0.67 11.54
C LEU A 81 -12.17 2.16 11.83
N GLN A 82 -11.20 2.81 11.18
CA GLN A 82 -10.86 4.20 11.40
C GLN A 82 -10.20 4.80 10.16
N TYR A 83 -10.48 6.08 9.91
CA TYR A 83 -9.79 6.87 8.90
C TYR A 83 -9.02 8.02 9.54
N ARG A 84 -7.88 8.37 8.95
CA ARG A 84 -7.12 9.57 9.27
C ARG A 84 -6.46 10.17 8.05
N MET A 85 -6.42 11.51 8.00
CA MET A 85 -5.61 12.23 7.04
C MET A 85 -4.24 12.57 7.66
N LEU A 86 -3.18 12.06 7.07
CA LEU A 86 -1.82 12.33 7.52
C LEU A 86 -1.22 13.53 6.77
N ASN A 87 -0.35 14.27 7.45
CA ASN A 87 0.38 15.41 6.88
C ASN A 87 -0.51 16.60 6.45
N GLU A 88 -1.66 16.81 7.05
CA GLU A 88 -2.56 17.94 6.71
C GLU A 88 -1.85 19.30 6.72
N GLY A 89 -1.04 19.57 7.72
CA GLY A 89 -0.28 20.81 7.84
C GLY A 89 0.91 20.95 6.88
N LYS A 90 1.22 19.92 6.07
CA LYS A 90 2.39 19.93 5.16
C LYS A 90 2.02 20.20 3.69
N GLY A 91 0.74 20.45 3.41
CA GLY A 91 0.23 20.78 2.09
C GLY A 91 -0.20 19.58 1.24
N ALA A 92 -0.99 19.86 0.21
CA ALA A 92 -1.72 18.88 -0.59
C ALA A 92 -0.85 17.81 -1.27
N ALA A 93 0.39 18.14 -1.62
CA ALA A 93 1.33 17.22 -2.28
C ALA A 93 1.72 15.99 -1.44
N VAL A 94 1.55 16.06 -0.12
CA VAL A 94 1.98 15.01 0.82
C VAL A 94 0.87 14.58 1.79
N GLN A 95 -0.28 15.20 1.73
CA GLN A 95 -1.47 14.73 2.45
C GLN A 95 -1.81 13.32 1.99
N SER A 96 -2.01 12.42 2.94
CA SER A 96 -2.16 11.00 2.66
C SER A 96 -3.19 10.36 3.56
N LEU A 97 -4.20 9.76 2.94
CA LEU A 97 -5.23 9.00 3.63
C LEU A 97 -4.65 7.70 4.21
N ARG A 98 -5.10 7.34 5.41
CA ARG A 98 -4.84 6.07 6.07
C ARG A 98 -6.13 5.52 6.65
N ALA A 99 -6.40 4.25 6.41
CA ALA A 99 -7.46 3.51 7.07
C ALA A 99 -6.85 2.43 7.96
N GLN A 100 -7.27 2.39 9.22
CA GLN A 100 -7.15 1.22 10.07
C GLN A 100 -8.22 0.23 9.64
N THR A 101 -7.84 -1.03 9.33
CA THR A 101 -8.78 -2.03 8.80
C THR A 101 -8.98 -3.17 9.79
N ASP A 102 -10.17 -3.77 9.75
CA ASP A 102 -10.41 -5.07 10.37
C ASP A 102 -9.71 -6.13 9.52
N LYS A 103 -8.65 -6.70 10.05
CA LYS A 103 -7.76 -7.63 9.36
C LYS A 103 -8.48 -8.90 8.89
N ASN A 104 -9.37 -9.44 9.71
CA ASN A 104 -10.11 -10.66 9.39
C ASN A 104 -11.19 -10.38 8.34
N ARG A 105 -11.90 -9.25 8.47
CA ARG A 105 -12.87 -8.83 7.45
C ARG A 105 -12.19 -8.50 6.14
N TYR A 106 -11.03 -7.85 6.15
CA TYR A 106 -10.26 -7.55 4.94
C TYR A 106 -9.89 -8.82 4.16
N HIS A 107 -9.38 -9.85 4.85
CA HIS A 107 -9.14 -11.17 4.28
C HIS A 107 -10.42 -11.78 3.70
N THR A 108 -11.49 -11.82 4.48
CA THR A 108 -12.77 -12.44 4.10
C THR A 108 -13.37 -11.78 2.86
N GLU A 109 -13.40 -10.44 2.83
CA GLU A 109 -13.92 -9.68 1.68
C GLU A 109 -13.04 -9.83 0.44
N MET A 110 -11.71 -9.83 0.58
CA MET A 110 -10.81 -10.06 -0.55
C MET A 110 -10.98 -11.48 -1.12
N LYS A 111 -11.05 -12.49 -0.26
CA LYS A 111 -11.32 -13.87 -0.66
C LYS A 111 -12.65 -13.99 -1.39
N ARG A 112 -13.71 -13.39 -0.85
CA ARG A 112 -15.02 -13.33 -1.47
C ARG A 112 -14.98 -12.68 -2.85
N THR A 113 -14.28 -11.57 -3.00
CA THR A 113 -14.11 -10.89 -4.29
C THR A 113 -13.46 -11.81 -5.31
N LEU A 114 -12.39 -12.51 -4.94
CA LEU A 114 -11.71 -13.46 -5.83
C LEU A 114 -12.63 -14.63 -6.21
N GLU A 115 -13.35 -15.22 -5.25
CA GLU A 115 -14.25 -16.37 -5.47
C GLU A 115 -15.43 -16.04 -6.39
N HIS A 116 -15.89 -14.77 -6.42
CA HIS A 116 -17.00 -14.32 -7.24
C HIS A 116 -16.56 -13.63 -8.55
N THR A 117 -15.26 -13.60 -8.83
CA THR A 117 -14.75 -13.04 -10.08
C THR A 117 -14.77 -14.09 -11.19
N GLU A 118 -15.46 -13.79 -12.28
CA GLU A 118 -15.47 -14.64 -13.47
C GLU A 118 -14.06 -14.87 -14.01
N ASN A 119 -13.83 -15.99 -14.68
CA ASN A 119 -12.53 -16.42 -15.23
C ASN A 119 -11.42 -16.66 -14.19
N LEU A 120 -11.71 -16.64 -12.88
CA LEU A 120 -10.75 -16.84 -11.82
C LEU A 120 -11.02 -18.11 -11.02
N ARG A 121 -10.01 -18.99 -10.94
CA ARG A 121 -10.01 -20.18 -10.07
C ARG A 121 -8.96 -19.97 -8.96
N ILE A 122 -9.32 -20.32 -7.73
CA ILE A 122 -8.40 -20.32 -6.58
C ILE A 122 -8.04 -21.76 -6.26
N VAL A 123 -6.75 -22.04 -6.06
CA VAL A 123 -6.25 -23.37 -5.71
C VAL A 123 -5.23 -23.27 -4.59
N GLN A 124 -5.40 -24.09 -3.54
CA GLN A 124 -4.37 -24.23 -2.51
C GLN A 124 -3.30 -25.22 -2.97
N GLY A 125 -2.04 -24.77 -2.97
CA GLY A 125 -0.89 -25.57 -3.34
C GLY A 125 0.39 -24.77 -3.40
N GLU A 126 1.53 -25.43 -3.24
CA GLU A 126 2.84 -24.85 -3.42
C GLU A 126 3.27 -25.01 -4.88
N ALA A 127 3.60 -23.90 -5.56
CA ALA A 127 4.26 -23.93 -6.85
C ALA A 127 5.71 -24.42 -6.66
N ALA A 128 6.05 -25.50 -7.33
CA ALA A 128 7.35 -26.15 -7.22
C ALA A 128 8.29 -25.77 -8.37
N ASP A 129 7.74 -25.64 -9.58
CA ASP A 129 8.54 -25.34 -10.77
C ASP A 129 7.74 -24.54 -11.81
N ILE A 130 8.48 -23.84 -12.67
CA ILE A 130 7.97 -23.09 -13.83
C ILE A 130 8.52 -23.75 -15.09
N LEU A 131 7.62 -24.20 -15.93
CA LEU A 131 7.95 -24.82 -17.21
C LEU A 131 8.19 -23.75 -18.27
N THR A 132 9.23 -23.94 -19.04
CA THR A 132 9.59 -23.03 -20.15
C THR A 132 10.03 -23.81 -21.37
N GLU A 133 9.70 -23.30 -22.54
CA GLU A 133 10.15 -23.82 -23.83
C GLU A 133 10.54 -22.65 -24.75
N ASN A 134 11.70 -22.74 -25.38
CA ASN A 134 12.22 -21.70 -26.29
C ASN A 134 12.18 -20.27 -25.71
N GLY A 135 12.47 -20.13 -24.41
CA GLY A 135 12.46 -18.83 -23.73
C GLY A 135 11.06 -18.29 -23.37
N HIS A 136 10.03 -19.10 -23.49
CA HIS A 136 8.64 -18.74 -23.13
C HIS A 136 8.12 -19.62 -22.00
N VAL A 137 7.25 -19.07 -21.14
CA VAL A 137 6.50 -19.83 -20.14
C VAL A 137 5.53 -20.78 -20.84
N THR A 138 5.46 -22.03 -20.35
CA THR A 138 4.49 -23.04 -20.81
C THR A 138 3.64 -23.63 -19.70
N GLY A 139 3.96 -23.41 -18.44
CA GLY A 139 3.15 -23.86 -17.31
C GLY A 139 3.81 -23.75 -15.95
N VAL A 140 3.05 -24.14 -14.93
CA VAL A 140 3.49 -24.24 -13.52
C VAL A 140 3.22 -25.65 -13.02
N VAL A 141 4.16 -26.21 -12.25
CA VAL A 141 4.02 -27.51 -11.58
C VAL A 141 3.94 -27.28 -10.08
N THR A 142 2.98 -27.93 -9.42
CA THR A 142 2.87 -27.93 -7.96
C THR A 142 3.69 -29.02 -7.29
N SER A 143 3.91 -28.89 -5.99
CA SER A 143 4.62 -29.89 -5.15
C SER A 143 3.97 -31.27 -5.15
N TYR A 144 2.70 -31.38 -5.54
CA TYR A 144 1.98 -32.64 -5.67
C TYR A 144 1.88 -33.17 -7.11
N GLY A 145 2.57 -32.52 -8.07
CA GLY A 145 2.61 -32.96 -9.47
C GLY A 145 1.46 -32.43 -10.34
N GLY A 146 0.58 -31.58 -9.82
CA GLY A 146 -0.43 -30.87 -10.63
C GLY A 146 0.23 -29.91 -11.60
N VAL A 147 -0.09 -30.00 -12.89
CA VAL A 147 0.43 -29.16 -13.96
C VAL A 147 -0.65 -28.22 -14.45
N PHE A 148 -0.35 -26.94 -14.47
CA PHE A 148 -1.18 -25.86 -14.99
C PHE A 148 -0.53 -25.29 -16.26
N PRO A 149 -0.83 -25.83 -17.46
CA PRO A 149 -0.37 -25.22 -18.71
C PRO A 149 -0.89 -23.79 -18.84
N CYS A 150 0.01 -22.84 -19.15
CA CYS A 150 -0.34 -21.43 -19.29
C CYS A 150 0.71 -20.69 -20.13
N ARG A 151 0.37 -19.48 -20.58
CA ARG A 151 1.24 -18.60 -21.37
C ARG A 151 1.81 -17.42 -20.56
N ALA A 152 1.29 -17.18 -19.37
CA ALA A 152 1.82 -16.17 -18.46
C ALA A 152 1.84 -16.67 -17.03
N VAL A 153 2.87 -16.29 -16.28
CA VAL A 153 3.03 -16.57 -14.84
C VAL A 153 3.39 -15.29 -14.12
N ILE A 154 2.69 -14.97 -13.03
CA ILE A 154 3.02 -13.87 -12.14
C ILE A 154 3.49 -14.44 -10.80
N ILE A 155 4.75 -14.18 -10.41
CA ILE A 155 5.31 -14.59 -9.14
C ILE A 155 5.05 -13.49 -8.10
N ALA A 156 4.25 -13.79 -7.08
CA ALA A 156 3.83 -12.86 -6.02
C ALA A 156 3.97 -13.50 -4.63
N THR A 157 5.11 -14.14 -4.37
CA THR A 157 5.37 -15.00 -3.19
C THR A 157 5.53 -14.27 -1.87
N GLY A 158 5.57 -12.94 -1.87
CA GLY A 158 5.67 -12.13 -0.65
C GLY A 158 6.91 -12.49 0.19
N VAL A 159 6.70 -12.77 1.46
CA VAL A 159 7.76 -13.16 2.42
C VAL A 159 7.84 -14.67 2.66
N TYR A 160 7.16 -15.49 1.84
CA TYR A 160 7.03 -16.93 2.10
C TYR A 160 8.18 -17.77 1.52
N LEU A 161 8.92 -17.24 0.54
CA LEU A 161 9.94 -18.00 -0.18
C LEU A 161 11.19 -18.21 0.69
N ASN A 162 11.49 -19.47 1.00
CA ASN A 162 12.53 -19.87 1.97
C ASN A 162 12.48 -19.08 3.28
N ALA A 163 11.28 -18.77 3.74
CA ALA A 163 11.05 -17.98 4.93
C ALA A 163 11.58 -18.67 6.19
N ARG A 164 12.15 -17.89 7.10
CA ARG A 164 12.43 -18.31 8.47
C ARG A 164 12.11 -17.19 9.44
N THR A 165 11.42 -17.54 10.52
CA THR A 165 11.14 -16.61 11.61
C THR A 165 12.20 -16.73 12.69
N ILE A 166 12.55 -15.61 13.31
CA ILE A 166 13.66 -15.52 14.27
C ILE A 166 13.19 -14.74 15.48
N THR A 167 13.33 -15.33 16.68
CA THR A 167 12.99 -14.70 17.96
C THR A 167 14.03 -15.14 19.00
N GLY A 168 14.91 -14.23 19.39
CA GLY A 168 16.05 -14.56 20.24
C GLY A 168 16.88 -15.69 19.64
N GLU A 169 17.08 -16.71 20.41
CA GLU A 169 17.87 -17.90 20.07
C GLU A 169 17.10 -18.91 19.19
N VAL A 170 15.79 -18.69 18.96
CA VAL A 170 14.92 -19.63 18.24
C VAL A 170 14.75 -19.21 16.79
N ILE A 171 15.07 -20.13 15.89
CA ILE A 171 14.86 -20.03 14.45
C ILE A 171 13.85 -21.11 14.04
N ALA A 172 12.77 -20.70 13.39
CA ALA A 172 11.77 -21.62 12.89
C ALA A 172 11.60 -21.50 11.37
N ASP A 173 11.51 -22.63 10.69
CA ASP A 173 11.25 -22.75 9.27
C ASP A 173 9.76 -22.53 8.98
N ALA A 174 9.33 -21.27 9.01
CA ALA A 174 7.94 -20.88 8.90
C ALA A 174 7.78 -19.53 8.15
N GLY A 175 6.61 -19.33 7.57
CA GLY A 175 6.13 -18.04 7.09
C GLY A 175 5.53 -17.19 8.22
N PRO A 176 4.91 -16.04 7.89
CA PRO A 176 4.29 -15.16 8.86
C PRO A 176 3.21 -15.89 9.68
N ASN A 177 3.09 -15.55 10.96
CA ASN A 177 2.10 -16.12 11.88
C ASN A 177 2.10 -17.66 12.00
N GLY A 178 3.23 -18.30 11.71
CA GLY A 178 3.35 -19.75 11.77
C GLY A 178 2.77 -20.50 10.57
N PHE A 179 2.38 -19.82 9.50
CA PHE A 179 2.00 -20.48 8.25
C PHE A 179 3.20 -21.21 7.62
N ALA A 180 2.90 -22.20 6.77
CA ALA A 180 3.94 -22.89 6.01
C ALA A 180 4.72 -21.94 5.11
N ARG A 181 6.02 -22.19 4.93
CA ARG A 181 6.87 -21.50 3.95
C ARG A 181 6.87 -22.22 2.60
N ALA A 182 7.19 -21.53 1.52
CA ALA A 182 7.50 -22.11 0.22
C ALA A 182 8.98 -22.44 0.13
N THR A 183 9.34 -23.62 -0.37
CA THR A 183 10.74 -24.08 -0.38
C THR A 183 11.27 -24.45 -1.75
N MET A 184 10.39 -24.70 -2.72
CA MET A 184 10.78 -25.31 -3.98
C MET A 184 11.09 -24.29 -5.08
N LEU A 185 10.37 -23.18 -5.12
CA LEU A 185 10.39 -22.24 -6.25
C LEU A 185 11.73 -21.50 -6.40
N THR A 186 12.51 -21.31 -5.33
CA THR A 186 13.83 -20.65 -5.42
C THR A 186 14.77 -21.39 -6.37
N LYS A 187 14.75 -22.71 -6.39
CA LYS A 187 15.57 -23.51 -7.32
C LYS A 187 15.19 -23.25 -8.79
N ALA A 188 13.87 -23.13 -9.04
CA ALA A 188 13.36 -22.78 -10.38
C ALA A 188 13.81 -21.36 -10.79
N LEU A 189 13.72 -20.38 -9.88
CA LEU A 189 14.19 -19.02 -10.14
C LEU A 189 15.68 -18.95 -10.49
N LEU A 190 16.52 -19.62 -9.72
CA LEU A 190 17.97 -19.71 -10.01
C LEU A 190 18.24 -20.36 -11.36
N ARG A 191 17.54 -21.46 -11.70
CA ARG A 191 17.64 -22.15 -12.99
C ARG A 191 17.23 -21.24 -14.16
N LEU A 192 16.22 -20.42 -13.96
CA LEU A 192 15.74 -19.45 -14.95
C LEU A 192 16.65 -18.21 -15.07
N GLY A 193 17.68 -18.11 -14.22
CA GLY A 193 18.70 -17.07 -14.28
C GLY A 193 18.42 -15.80 -13.48
N TYR A 194 17.48 -15.87 -12.53
CA TYR A 194 17.29 -14.78 -11.56
C TYR A 194 18.45 -14.71 -10.56
N GLN A 195 18.84 -13.50 -10.18
CA GLN A 195 19.69 -13.26 -9.02
C GLN A 195 18.82 -13.22 -7.77
N VAL A 196 19.07 -14.12 -6.82
CA VAL A 196 18.31 -14.21 -5.58
C VAL A 196 19.10 -13.58 -4.44
N ARG A 197 18.42 -12.76 -3.65
CA ARG A 197 18.94 -12.08 -2.44
C ARG A 197 18.08 -12.44 -1.24
N ARG A 198 18.58 -12.16 -0.03
CA ARG A 198 17.77 -12.30 1.19
C ARG A 198 17.55 -10.94 1.85
N PHE A 199 16.29 -10.66 2.15
CA PHE A 199 15.90 -9.52 2.96
C PHE A 199 15.24 -9.98 4.26
N LYS A 200 15.16 -9.06 5.20
CA LYS A 200 14.43 -9.28 6.44
C LYS A 200 13.39 -8.20 6.65
N THR A 201 12.31 -8.57 7.33
CA THR A 201 11.38 -7.63 7.95
C THR A 201 11.03 -8.13 9.35
N GLY A 202 10.08 -7.49 10.02
CA GLY A 202 9.63 -7.92 11.34
C GLY A 202 8.27 -7.34 11.67
N THR A 203 7.69 -7.85 12.74
CA THR A 203 6.40 -7.39 13.25
C THR A 203 6.47 -7.28 14.77
N PRO A 204 5.75 -6.32 15.40
CA PRO A 204 5.64 -6.26 16.86
C PRO A 204 4.70 -7.34 17.41
N ALA A 205 4.66 -7.45 18.73
CA ALA A 205 3.74 -8.35 19.41
C ALA A 205 2.27 -7.89 19.27
N ARG A 206 1.36 -8.85 19.51
CA ARG A 206 -0.06 -8.60 19.73
C ARG A 206 -0.38 -8.84 21.19
N LEU A 207 -1.16 -7.93 21.76
CA LEU A 207 -1.58 -7.96 23.15
C LEU A 207 -3.05 -8.34 23.24
N ASP A 208 -3.43 -8.93 24.37
CA ASP A 208 -4.83 -9.01 24.76
C ASP A 208 -5.29 -7.63 25.25
N GLY A 209 -6.13 -6.97 24.47
CA GLY A 209 -6.66 -5.63 24.74
C GLY A 209 -7.38 -5.50 26.08
N ARG A 210 -7.90 -6.61 26.64
CA ARG A 210 -8.52 -6.63 27.98
C ARG A 210 -7.51 -6.36 29.09
N THR A 211 -6.22 -6.54 28.83
CA THR A 211 -5.13 -6.34 29.78
C THR A 211 -4.38 -5.01 29.59
N VAL A 212 -4.87 -4.18 28.66
CA VAL A 212 -4.31 -2.86 28.35
C VAL A 212 -5.13 -1.78 29.07
N ASP A 213 -4.46 -0.90 29.82
CA ASP A 213 -5.08 0.24 30.46
C ASP A 213 -5.09 1.46 29.51
N THR A 214 -6.14 1.58 28.70
CA THR A 214 -6.29 2.69 27.76
C THR A 214 -6.63 4.02 28.43
N SER A 215 -7.11 4.02 29.69
CA SER A 215 -7.45 5.25 30.43
C SER A 215 -6.24 6.13 30.71
N ALA A 216 -5.05 5.52 30.78
CA ALA A 216 -3.77 6.18 30.98
C ALA A 216 -3.16 6.75 29.69
N LEU A 217 -3.76 6.50 28.52
CA LEU A 217 -3.19 6.75 27.20
C LEU A 217 -3.89 7.92 26.48
N THR A 218 -3.23 8.45 25.47
CA THR A 218 -3.83 9.49 24.61
C THR A 218 -4.63 8.84 23.50
N MET A 219 -5.96 9.00 23.56
CA MET A 219 -6.86 8.52 22.52
C MET A 219 -6.61 9.25 21.21
N GLN A 220 -6.59 8.50 20.13
CA GLN A 220 -6.48 8.98 18.75
C GLN A 220 -7.80 8.61 18.04
N PRO A 221 -8.78 9.53 17.97
CA PRO A 221 -10.06 9.28 17.32
C PRO A 221 -9.89 9.17 15.80
N GLY A 222 -10.90 8.61 15.16
CA GLY A 222 -11.01 8.70 13.71
C GLY A 222 -11.37 10.10 13.23
N GLU A 223 -11.34 10.30 11.94
CA GLU A 223 -11.65 11.57 11.28
C GLU A 223 -12.71 11.37 10.20
N LYS A 224 -13.61 12.34 10.03
CA LYS A 224 -14.52 12.36 8.90
C LYS A 224 -13.82 12.96 7.69
N VAL A 225 -13.16 12.07 6.93
CA VAL A 225 -12.44 12.39 5.69
C VAL A 225 -13.22 11.89 4.46
N TYR A 226 -12.56 11.45 3.42
CA TYR A 226 -13.16 10.81 2.26
C TYR A 226 -12.64 9.38 2.10
N PRO A 227 -13.38 8.47 1.40
CA PRO A 227 -12.97 7.08 1.20
C PRO A 227 -11.79 6.95 0.24
N PHE A 228 -11.12 5.79 0.23
CA PHE A 228 -10.10 5.48 -0.76
C PHE A 228 -10.68 5.35 -2.17
N SER A 229 -11.76 4.60 -2.31
CA SER A 229 -12.38 4.40 -3.61
C SER A 229 -13.36 5.53 -3.94
N PHE A 230 -13.24 6.08 -5.15
CA PHE A 230 -14.23 7.04 -5.66
C PHE A 230 -15.61 6.40 -5.98
N LEU A 231 -15.71 5.08 -5.85
CA LEU A 231 -17.00 4.37 -5.90
C LEU A 231 -17.85 4.62 -4.66
N ASN A 232 -17.23 4.98 -3.54
CA ASN A 232 -17.88 5.34 -2.30
C ASN A 232 -17.98 6.86 -2.18
N ASP A 233 -19.04 7.35 -1.56
CA ASP A 233 -19.30 8.79 -1.47
C ASP A 233 -18.95 9.36 -0.10
N ASP A 234 -18.93 8.55 0.96
CA ASP A 234 -18.67 9.00 2.34
C ASP A 234 -18.01 7.91 3.19
N VAL A 235 -17.51 8.30 4.34
CA VAL A 235 -16.96 7.43 5.39
C VAL A 235 -17.84 7.50 6.65
N PRO A 236 -17.76 6.50 7.57
CA PRO A 236 -18.51 6.54 8.82
C PRO A 236 -18.25 7.82 9.64
N ALA A 237 -19.24 8.25 10.42
CA ALA A 237 -19.06 9.35 11.36
C ALA A 237 -17.95 9.04 12.37
N GLU A 238 -17.27 10.06 12.88
CA GLU A 238 -16.16 9.90 13.84
C GLU A 238 -16.55 9.04 15.06
N SER A 239 -17.75 9.25 15.59
CA SER A 239 -18.27 8.51 16.74
C SER A 239 -18.52 7.01 16.47
N ALA A 240 -18.61 6.60 15.21
CA ALA A 240 -18.77 5.22 14.78
C ALA A 240 -17.43 4.54 14.46
N GLN A 241 -16.32 5.28 14.51
CA GLN A 241 -14.99 4.75 14.23
C GLN A 241 -14.30 4.28 15.51
N THR A 242 -13.51 3.21 15.40
CA THR A 242 -12.74 2.65 16.53
C THR A 242 -11.46 3.45 16.75
N PRO A 243 -11.20 4.01 17.95
CA PRO A 243 -10.00 4.78 18.20
C PRO A 243 -8.75 3.89 18.32
N CYS A 244 -7.60 4.48 18.00
CA CYS A 244 -6.28 3.98 18.39
C CYS A 244 -5.79 4.74 19.63
N TYR A 245 -4.71 4.26 20.25
CA TYR A 245 -4.15 4.91 21.44
C TYR A 245 -2.65 5.14 21.27
N LEU A 246 -2.17 6.25 21.81
CA LEU A 246 -0.77 6.68 21.76
C LEU A 246 -0.11 6.49 23.11
N THR A 247 1.06 5.87 23.11
CA THR A 247 1.96 5.75 24.25
C THR A 247 3.42 5.85 23.81
N TYR A 248 4.37 5.64 24.72
CA TYR A 248 5.79 5.81 24.44
C TYR A 248 6.64 4.79 25.19
N THR A 249 7.79 4.43 24.63
CA THR A 249 8.87 3.78 25.38
C THR A 249 9.42 4.77 26.41
N ASN A 250 10.24 4.28 27.34
CA ASN A 250 10.90 5.06 28.38
C ASN A 250 12.31 4.55 28.65
N ALA A 251 13.02 5.18 29.59
CA ALA A 251 14.40 4.83 29.93
C ALA A 251 14.55 3.35 30.36
N GLU A 252 13.58 2.80 31.10
CA GLU A 252 13.61 1.41 31.54
C GLU A 252 13.41 0.45 30.36
N THR A 253 12.52 0.77 29.42
CA THR A 253 12.37 0.03 28.16
C THR A 253 13.71 -0.01 27.40
N HIS A 254 14.38 1.14 27.29
CA HIS A 254 15.66 1.26 26.57
C HIS A 254 16.77 0.51 27.30
N ARG A 255 16.82 0.58 28.62
CA ARG A 255 17.80 -0.14 29.44
C ARG A 255 17.70 -1.67 29.23
N ILE A 256 16.50 -2.25 29.30
CA ILE A 256 16.29 -3.69 29.04
C ILE A 256 16.83 -4.07 27.66
N ILE A 257 16.59 -3.25 26.63
CA ILE A 257 17.07 -3.52 25.28
C ILE A 257 18.61 -3.46 25.21
N LEU A 258 19.21 -2.39 25.76
CA LEU A 258 20.66 -2.15 25.67
C LEU A 258 21.46 -3.19 26.46
N ASP A 259 20.95 -3.60 27.62
CA ASP A 259 21.61 -4.59 28.48
C ASP A 259 21.57 -6.01 27.88
N ASN A 260 20.79 -6.25 26.82
CA ASN A 260 20.57 -7.58 26.21
C ASN A 260 20.79 -7.59 24.69
N LEU A 261 21.61 -6.69 24.14
CA LEU A 261 21.93 -6.67 22.70
C LEU A 261 22.63 -7.95 22.22
N ASP A 262 23.36 -8.63 23.09
CA ASP A 262 24.00 -9.93 22.84
C ASP A 262 22.98 -11.04 22.55
N ARG A 263 21.74 -10.92 23.04
CA ARG A 263 20.62 -11.82 22.77
C ARG A 263 19.73 -11.35 21.61
N ALA A 264 20.02 -10.18 21.03
CA ALA A 264 19.27 -9.64 19.91
C ALA A 264 19.81 -10.20 18.58
N PRO A 265 19.04 -10.97 17.81
CA PRO A 265 19.49 -11.62 16.56
C PRO A 265 20.12 -10.67 15.54
N LEU A 266 19.71 -9.42 15.54
CA LEU A 266 20.26 -8.39 14.64
C LEU A 266 21.69 -7.95 15.06
N TYR A 267 22.03 -8.08 16.33
CA TYR A 267 23.31 -7.61 16.89
C TYR A 267 24.29 -8.76 17.21
N ASN A 268 23.79 -9.97 17.41
CA ASN A 268 24.64 -11.15 17.66
C ASN A 268 25.06 -11.90 16.37
N GLY A 269 24.69 -11.40 15.18
CA GLY A 269 25.07 -11.99 13.91
C GLY A 269 24.14 -13.10 13.39
N THR A 270 23.07 -13.46 14.10
CA THR A 270 22.09 -14.46 13.65
C THR A 270 21.34 -13.98 12.41
N ILE A 271 21.00 -12.69 12.32
CA ILE A 271 20.42 -12.03 11.15
C ILE A 271 21.53 -11.27 10.41
N SER A 272 21.86 -11.72 9.21
CA SER A 272 22.82 -11.06 8.32
C SER A 272 22.17 -10.34 7.14
N SER A 273 20.88 -10.59 6.88
CA SER A 273 20.14 -9.99 5.78
C SER A 273 19.76 -8.52 6.05
N THR A 274 19.66 -7.74 4.98
CA THR A 274 19.31 -6.32 5.06
C THR A 274 17.84 -6.13 5.44
N GLY A 275 17.58 -5.28 6.44
CA GLY A 275 16.24 -4.89 6.86
C GLY A 275 15.78 -3.53 6.34
N PRO A 276 14.48 -3.20 6.43
CA PRO A 276 13.94 -1.96 5.90
C PRO A 276 14.40 -0.74 6.71
N ARG A 277 14.92 0.27 6.02
CA ARG A 277 15.43 1.51 6.60
C ARG A 277 14.36 2.30 7.35
N TYR A 278 13.13 2.32 6.83
CA TYR A 278 12.02 3.13 7.36
C TYR A 278 11.07 2.39 8.30
N CYS A 279 11.36 1.15 8.64
CA CYS A 279 10.67 0.37 9.66
C CYS A 279 11.69 -0.42 10.49
N PRO A 280 12.63 0.28 11.17
CA PRO A 280 13.63 -0.39 11.98
C PRO A 280 12.97 -1.04 13.20
N SER A 281 13.59 -2.11 13.70
CA SER A 281 13.22 -2.69 14.99
C SER A 281 13.47 -1.69 16.13
N ILE A 282 12.86 -1.92 17.27
CA ILE A 282 13.04 -1.02 18.42
C ILE A 282 14.48 -1.02 18.90
N GLU A 283 15.21 -2.13 18.84
CA GLU A 283 16.64 -2.22 19.17
C GLU A 283 17.44 -1.25 18.29
N THR A 284 17.15 -1.25 16.99
CA THR A 284 17.81 -0.33 16.05
C THR A 284 17.52 1.14 16.35
N LYS A 285 16.26 1.46 16.76
CA LYS A 285 15.90 2.83 17.13
C LYS A 285 16.65 3.28 18.39
N VAL A 286 16.67 2.45 19.42
CA VAL A 286 17.33 2.75 20.70
C VAL A 286 18.83 2.94 20.53
N VAL A 287 19.48 2.11 19.71
CA VAL A 287 20.92 2.23 19.44
C VAL A 287 21.25 3.43 18.56
N ARG A 288 20.51 3.63 17.45
CA ARG A 288 20.82 4.72 16.49
C ARG A 288 20.41 6.10 16.97
N PHE A 289 19.39 6.19 17.79
CA PHE A 289 18.85 7.44 18.33
C PHE A 289 18.93 7.46 19.85
N ALA A 290 20.12 7.17 20.38
CA ALA A 290 20.39 7.10 21.82
C ALA A 290 20.13 8.43 22.56
N ASP A 291 20.11 9.56 21.83
CA ASP A 291 19.73 10.90 22.33
C ASP A 291 18.23 11.06 22.59
N LYS A 292 17.39 10.14 22.10
CA LYS A 292 15.94 10.18 22.28
C LYS A 292 15.53 9.48 23.56
N GLU A 293 14.92 10.22 24.48
CA GLU A 293 14.42 9.72 25.75
C GLU A 293 13.27 8.70 25.57
N ARG A 294 12.52 8.79 24.44
CA ARG A 294 11.36 7.94 24.17
C ARG A 294 11.08 7.80 22.69
N HIS A 295 10.46 6.68 22.30
CA HIS A 295 9.93 6.43 20.98
C HIS A 295 8.41 6.28 21.04
N GLN A 296 7.73 6.82 20.05
CA GLN A 296 6.28 6.80 19.92
C GLN A 296 5.78 5.41 19.56
N LEU A 297 4.69 4.98 20.22
CA LEU A 297 4.01 3.72 20.01
C LEU A 297 2.52 3.96 19.80
N PHE A 298 1.92 3.23 18.85
CA PHE A 298 0.47 3.23 18.66
C PHE A 298 -0.08 1.85 18.99
N LEU A 299 -1.17 1.83 19.75
CA LEU A 299 -1.97 0.65 20.02
C LEU A 299 -3.14 0.66 19.03
N GLU A 300 -3.15 -0.32 18.14
CA GLU A 300 -4.05 -0.41 17.01
C GLU A 300 -4.89 -1.68 17.12
N PRO A 301 -6.23 -1.61 17.21
CA PRO A 301 -7.08 -2.80 17.20
C PRO A 301 -6.94 -3.54 15.87
N GLU A 302 -6.81 -4.88 15.91
CA GLU A 302 -6.71 -5.71 14.70
C GLU A 302 -8.07 -6.06 14.07
N GLY A 303 -9.18 -5.77 14.76
CA GLY A 303 -10.53 -5.99 14.27
C GLY A 303 -11.60 -5.54 15.26
N ALA A 304 -12.85 -5.51 14.80
CA ALA A 304 -13.99 -5.14 15.63
C ALA A 304 -14.38 -6.28 16.60
N ASP A 305 -14.22 -7.51 16.19
CA ASP A 305 -14.68 -8.71 16.88
C ASP A 305 -13.52 -9.51 17.53
N THR A 306 -12.39 -8.84 17.80
CA THR A 306 -11.22 -9.45 18.45
C THR A 306 -10.66 -8.55 19.55
N THR A 307 -10.01 -9.15 20.56
CA THR A 307 -9.27 -8.42 21.59
C THR A 307 -7.80 -8.20 21.19
N GLU A 308 -7.36 -8.67 20.02
CA GLU A 308 -5.98 -8.50 19.58
C GLU A 308 -5.66 -7.01 19.29
N VAL A 309 -4.59 -6.52 19.94
CA VAL A 309 -4.07 -5.15 19.75
C VAL A 309 -2.65 -5.22 19.21
N TYR A 310 -2.42 -4.60 18.07
CA TYR A 310 -1.12 -4.42 17.44
C TYR A 310 -0.36 -3.25 18.08
N VAL A 311 0.93 -3.42 18.38
CA VAL A 311 1.75 -2.37 19.01
C VAL A 311 2.72 -1.78 18.00
N GLN A 312 2.22 -0.85 17.19
CA GLN A 312 3.05 -0.20 16.17
C GLN A 312 4.22 0.56 16.80
N GLY A 313 5.40 0.34 16.26
CA GLY A 313 6.62 1.01 16.71
C GLY A 313 7.52 0.17 17.61
N LEU A 314 7.01 -0.95 18.13
CA LEU A 314 7.73 -1.85 19.04
C LEU A 314 8.08 -3.21 18.38
N SER A 315 8.36 -3.21 17.06
CA SER A 315 8.86 -4.39 16.35
C SER A 315 10.19 -4.82 16.92
N THR A 316 10.34 -6.11 17.22
CA THR A 316 11.55 -6.67 17.82
C THR A 316 11.76 -8.14 17.44
N SER A 317 12.98 -8.62 17.56
CA SER A 317 13.31 -10.05 17.49
C SER A 317 13.93 -10.57 18.80
N LEU A 318 13.89 -9.81 19.89
CA LEU A 318 14.32 -10.24 21.21
C LEU A 318 13.57 -11.49 21.68
N PRO A 319 14.17 -12.33 22.55
CA PRO A 319 13.48 -13.51 23.08
C PRO A 319 12.24 -13.16 23.92
N HIS A 320 11.34 -14.12 24.09
CA HIS A 320 10.02 -13.92 24.69
C HIS A 320 10.07 -13.34 26.12
N ASP A 321 11.02 -13.77 26.94
CA ASP A 321 11.22 -13.25 28.29
C ASP A 321 11.51 -11.75 28.28
N LEU A 322 12.39 -11.30 27.40
CA LEU A 322 12.74 -9.89 27.26
C LEU A 322 11.61 -9.08 26.62
N GLN A 323 10.87 -9.65 25.65
CA GLN A 323 9.68 -8.99 25.12
C GLN A 323 8.66 -8.72 26.23
N LYS A 324 8.36 -9.72 27.07
CA LYS A 324 7.42 -9.56 28.18
C LYS A 324 7.89 -8.50 29.17
N ALA A 325 9.16 -8.50 29.53
CA ALA A 325 9.75 -7.50 30.42
C ALA A 325 9.67 -6.10 29.81
N MET A 326 10.10 -5.93 28.57
CA MET A 326 10.13 -4.66 27.85
C MET A 326 8.74 -4.05 27.66
N TYR A 327 7.76 -4.84 27.22
CA TYR A 327 6.38 -4.34 27.01
C TYR A 327 5.77 -3.83 28.31
N ARG A 328 6.03 -4.49 29.44
CA ARG A 328 5.49 -4.13 30.76
C ARG A 328 6.11 -2.87 31.38
N THR A 329 7.18 -2.32 30.82
CA THR A 329 7.70 -1.00 31.21
C THR A 329 6.92 0.16 30.59
N VAL A 330 6.14 -0.09 29.54
CA VAL A 330 5.43 0.95 28.78
C VAL A 330 4.14 1.32 29.50
N LYS A 331 3.88 2.64 29.62
CA LYS A 331 2.67 3.17 30.26
C LYS A 331 1.41 2.62 29.60
N GLY A 332 0.50 2.09 30.43
CA GLY A 332 -0.73 1.43 30.03
C GLY A 332 -0.59 -0.04 29.66
N LEU A 333 0.65 -0.56 29.64
CA LEU A 333 0.97 -1.95 29.32
C LEU A 333 1.57 -2.71 30.51
N GLU A 334 1.58 -2.15 31.72
CA GLU A 334 2.26 -2.72 32.89
C GLU A 334 1.76 -4.14 33.25
N ARG A 335 0.52 -4.43 32.92
CA ARG A 335 -0.11 -5.73 33.14
C ARG A 335 -0.48 -6.47 31.85
N CYS A 336 0.06 -6.02 30.72
CA CYS A 336 -0.30 -6.60 29.43
C CYS A 336 0.07 -8.08 29.33
N GLU A 337 -0.78 -8.84 28.67
CA GLU A 337 -0.50 -10.21 28.25
C GLU A 337 -0.30 -10.26 26.73
N ILE A 338 0.79 -10.90 26.32
CA ILE A 338 1.14 -11.05 24.91
C ILE A 338 0.45 -12.32 24.39
N VAL A 339 -0.44 -12.16 23.40
CA VAL A 339 -1.11 -13.30 22.73
C VAL A 339 -0.34 -13.80 21.53
N ARG A 340 0.49 -12.93 20.92
CA ARG A 340 1.40 -13.29 19.82
C ARG A 340 2.68 -12.49 19.96
N TYR A 341 3.80 -13.18 20.08
CA TYR A 341 5.11 -12.53 20.24
C TYR A 341 5.60 -11.91 18.92
N ALA A 342 6.41 -10.87 19.04
CA ALA A 342 7.12 -10.26 17.93
C ALA A 342 8.18 -11.21 17.37
N TYR A 343 8.47 -11.09 16.08
CA TYR A 343 9.52 -11.85 15.41
C TYR A 343 10.11 -11.08 14.23
N ALA A 344 11.34 -11.40 13.87
CA ALA A 344 11.87 -11.07 12.55
C ALA A 344 11.61 -12.22 11.57
N ILE A 345 11.47 -11.89 10.29
CA ILE A 345 11.37 -12.88 9.23
C ILE A 345 12.34 -12.55 8.11
N GLU A 346 13.11 -13.54 7.68
CA GLU A 346 13.97 -13.50 6.51
C GLU A 346 13.35 -14.28 5.37
N TYR A 347 13.51 -13.81 4.14
CA TYR A 347 12.92 -14.41 2.94
C TYR A 347 13.75 -14.11 1.71
N ASP A 348 13.55 -14.91 0.64
CA ASP A 348 14.19 -14.68 -0.64
C ASP A 348 13.46 -13.61 -1.46
N CYS A 349 14.23 -12.77 -2.14
CA CYS A 349 13.78 -11.82 -3.14
C CYS A 349 14.74 -11.82 -4.33
N ILE A 350 14.32 -11.23 -5.46
CA ILE A 350 15.12 -11.17 -6.69
C ILE A 350 15.77 -9.79 -6.87
N ASP A 351 16.79 -9.75 -7.72
CA ASP A 351 17.30 -8.48 -8.24
C ASP A 351 16.41 -7.99 -9.38
N THR A 352 15.84 -6.80 -9.21
CA THR A 352 14.88 -6.22 -10.17
C THR A 352 15.56 -5.61 -11.39
N LEU A 353 16.87 -5.53 -11.44
CA LEU A 353 17.60 -5.13 -12.66
C LEU A 353 17.42 -6.14 -13.81
N ASP A 354 17.02 -7.38 -13.52
CA ASP A 354 16.63 -8.39 -14.51
C ASP A 354 15.17 -8.29 -14.98
N VAL A 355 14.41 -7.27 -14.51
CA VAL A 355 12.99 -7.07 -14.81
C VAL A 355 12.79 -5.87 -15.73
N LEU A 356 11.83 -5.96 -16.66
CA LEU A 356 11.42 -4.89 -17.55
C LEU A 356 10.45 -3.90 -16.84
N PRO A 357 10.24 -2.69 -17.38
CA PRO A 357 9.21 -1.77 -16.86
C PRO A 357 7.78 -2.33 -16.86
N THR A 358 7.51 -3.39 -17.61
CA THR A 358 6.26 -4.16 -17.60
C THR A 358 6.14 -5.11 -16.43
N LEU A 359 7.20 -5.24 -15.60
CA LEU A 359 7.40 -6.26 -14.56
C LEU A 359 7.61 -7.69 -15.12
N GLU A 360 7.84 -7.85 -16.42
CA GLU A 360 8.22 -9.09 -17.06
C GLU A 360 9.73 -9.34 -16.92
N PHE A 361 10.12 -10.61 -16.76
CA PHE A 361 11.51 -11.01 -16.67
C PHE A 361 12.20 -10.93 -18.04
N LYS A 362 13.39 -10.31 -18.12
CA LYS A 362 14.09 -10.05 -19.39
C LYS A 362 14.45 -11.30 -20.19
N LYS A 363 14.67 -12.43 -19.50
CA LYS A 363 15.17 -13.67 -20.12
C LYS A 363 14.09 -14.69 -20.48
N VAL A 364 12.88 -14.54 -19.94
CA VAL A 364 11.77 -15.49 -20.13
C VAL A 364 10.49 -14.72 -20.40
N ALA A 365 9.99 -14.83 -21.62
CA ALA A 365 8.74 -14.18 -22.01
C ALA A 365 7.52 -14.84 -21.31
N GLY A 366 6.58 -14.01 -20.89
CA GLY A 366 5.41 -14.43 -20.13
C GLY A 366 5.65 -14.65 -18.64
N LEU A 367 6.87 -14.40 -18.12
CA LEU A 367 7.19 -14.53 -16.71
C LEU A 367 7.30 -13.15 -16.05
N TYR A 368 6.41 -12.87 -15.09
CA TYR A 368 6.29 -11.60 -14.37
C TYR A 368 6.56 -11.79 -12.90
N THR A 369 6.97 -10.70 -12.23
CA THR A 369 7.17 -10.68 -10.78
C THR A 369 6.49 -9.45 -10.18
N ALA A 370 5.91 -9.59 -8.98
CA ALA A 370 5.23 -8.48 -8.32
C ALA A 370 5.27 -8.57 -6.79
N GLY A 371 5.40 -7.42 -6.15
CA GLY A 371 5.35 -7.29 -4.71
C GLY A 371 6.69 -7.52 -4.02
N GLN A 372 6.66 -8.14 -2.87
CA GLN A 372 7.82 -8.24 -1.98
C GLN A 372 8.95 -9.11 -2.53
N ILE A 373 8.67 -10.02 -3.46
CA ILE A 373 9.68 -10.76 -4.22
C ILE A 373 10.62 -9.80 -4.99
N ASN A 374 10.13 -8.63 -5.40
CA ASN A 374 10.90 -7.57 -6.05
C ASN A 374 11.65 -6.67 -5.04
N GLY A 375 11.78 -7.09 -3.79
CA GLY A 375 12.49 -6.33 -2.77
C GLY A 375 11.75 -5.10 -2.24
N THR A 376 10.45 -4.98 -2.46
CA THR A 376 9.64 -3.91 -1.84
C THR A 376 9.14 -4.29 -0.45
N SER A 377 8.77 -3.31 0.37
CA SER A 377 8.20 -3.52 1.70
C SER A 377 6.98 -2.64 1.90
N GLY A 378 5.79 -3.23 1.73
CA GLY A 378 4.50 -2.59 1.96
C GLY A 378 3.39 -3.23 1.13
N TYR A 379 2.18 -3.21 1.67
CA TYR A 379 0.99 -3.79 1.03
C TYR A 379 0.61 -3.06 -0.26
N GLU A 380 0.72 -1.73 -0.23
CA GLU A 380 0.35 -0.84 -1.33
C GLU A 380 1.33 -0.94 -2.49
N GLU A 381 2.62 -1.03 -2.19
CA GLU A 381 3.67 -1.28 -3.20
C GLU A 381 3.47 -2.65 -3.85
N ALA A 382 3.07 -3.65 -3.07
CA ALA A 382 2.79 -4.99 -3.59
C ALA A 382 1.55 -4.99 -4.49
N ALA A 383 0.46 -4.38 -4.05
CA ALA A 383 -0.79 -4.26 -4.81
C ALA A 383 -0.59 -3.52 -6.14
N ALA A 384 0.13 -2.39 -6.12
CA ALA A 384 0.45 -1.61 -7.31
C ALA A 384 1.23 -2.43 -8.35
N GLN A 385 2.25 -3.16 -7.92
CA GLN A 385 3.02 -4.04 -8.81
C GLN A 385 2.16 -5.20 -9.33
N GLY A 386 1.34 -5.80 -8.47
CA GLY A 386 0.44 -6.88 -8.85
C GLY A 386 -0.53 -6.46 -9.94
N LEU A 387 -1.20 -5.32 -9.76
CA LEU A 387 -2.11 -4.75 -10.75
C LEU A 387 -1.39 -4.52 -12.10
N MET A 388 -0.21 -3.89 -12.08
CA MET A 388 0.54 -3.62 -13.31
C MET A 388 1.06 -4.87 -13.99
N ALA A 389 1.57 -5.85 -13.24
CA ALA A 389 2.03 -7.13 -13.79
C ALA A 389 0.87 -7.92 -14.42
N GLY A 390 -0.27 -8.03 -13.70
CA GLY A 390 -1.46 -8.70 -14.21
C GLY A 390 -2.04 -8.02 -15.45
N LEU A 391 -2.11 -6.68 -15.45
CA LEU A 391 -2.60 -5.91 -16.59
C LEU A 391 -1.67 -6.04 -17.80
N ASN A 392 -0.35 -5.94 -17.62
CA ASN A 392 0.61 -6.09 -18.71
C ASN A 392 0.64 -7.53 -19.26
N ALA A 393 0.54 -8.54 -18.41
CA ALA A 393 0.39 -9.92 -18.85
C ALA A 393 -0.89 -10.10 -19.68
N SER A 394 -2.02 -9.53 -19.25
CA SER A 394 -3.26 -9.55 -20.01
C SER A 394 -3.15 -8.82 -21.36
N LEU A 395 -2.52 -7.65 -21.38
CA LEU A 395 -2.31 -6.90 -22.64
C LEU A 395 -1.46 -7.72 -23.63
N GLN A 396 -0.38 -8.33 -23.15
CA GLN A 396 0.49 -9.20 -23.97
C GLN A 396 -0.30 -10.42 -24.51
N LEU A 397 -1.07 -11.10 -23.67
CA LEU A 397 -1.89 -12.27 -24.07
C LEU A 397 -2.94 -11.90 -25.13
N ARG A 398 -3.42 -10.67 -25.13
CA ARG A 398 -4.39 -10.12 -26.10
C ARG A 398 -3.71 -9.45 -27.32
N GLY A 399 -2.39 -9.48 -27.44
CA GLY A 399 -1.63 -8.87 -28.54
C GLY A 399 -1.69 -7.33 -28.53
N LYS A 400 -1.91 -6.71 -27.37
CA LYS A 400 -1.95 -5.24 -27.21
C LYS A 400 -0.60 -4.72 -26.70
N SER A 401 -0.34 -3.43 -26.96
CA SER A 401 0.85 -2.75 -26.44
C SER A 401 0.82 -2.71 -24.90
N PRO A 402 1.99 -2.85 -24.24
CA PRO A 402 2.07 -2.81 -22.79
C PRO A 402 1.77 -1.41 -22.25
N LEU A 403 1.29 -1.35 -21.03
CA LEU A 403 1.12 -0.11 -20.26
C LEU A 403 2.36 0.13 -19.41
N ILE A 404 3.05 1.22 -19.68
CA ILE A 404 4.16 1.72 -18.86
C ILE A 404 3.77 3.11 -18.36
N LEU A 405 3.56 3.24 -17.06
CA LEU A 405 3.29 4.53 -16.42
C LEU A 405 4.61 5.26 -16.16
N ARG A 406 4.69 6.51 -16.61
CA ARG A 406 5.88 7.35 -16.40
C ARG A 406 5.86 7.95 -14.98
N ARG A 407 7.04 8.42 -14.54
CA ARG A 407 7.26 9.09 -13.25
C ARG A 407 6.44 10.37 -13.07
N ASP A 408 6.08 11.06 -14.17
CA ASP A 408 5.22 12.25 -14.18
C ASP A 408 3.72 11.95 -14.21
N GLN A 409 3.32 10.69 -14.42
CA GLN A 409 1.93 10.25 -14.50
C GLN A 409 1.40 9.62 -13.22
N ALA A 410 2.25 8.87 -12.50
CA ALA A 410 1.82 8.11 -11.34
C ALA A 410 2.95 7.80 -10.34
N TYR A 411 2.62 7.70 -9.04
CA TYR A 411 3.50 7.08 -8.05
C TYR A 411 3.82 5.63 -8.40
N ILE A 412 2.88 4.90 -9.01
CA ILE A 412 3.11 3.55 -9.55
C ILE A 412 4.25 3.60 -10.58
N GLY A 413 4.28 4.63 -11.45
CA GLY A 413 5.36 4.83 -12.41
C GLY A 413 6.70 5.09 -11.71
N VAL A 414 6.74 5.94 -10.68
CA VAL A 414 7.94 6.19 -9.86
C VAL A 414 8.43 4.90 -9.20
N LEU A 415 7.53 4.11 -8.62
CA LEU A 415 7.83 2.84 -7.96
C LEU A 415 8.51 1.86 -8.93
N ILE A 416 7.89 1.59 -10.06
CA ILE A 416 8.39 0.60 -11.03
C ILE A 416 9.69 1.08 -11.65
N ASP A 417 9.79 2.34 -12.05
CA ASP A 417 11.01 2.90 -12.62
C ASP A 417 12.19 2.80 -11.63
N ASP A 418 12.00 3.17 -10.37
CA ASP A 418 13.04 3.01 -9.34
C ASP A 418 13.50 1.55 -9.21
N LEU A 419 12.57 0.59 -9.21
CA LEU A 419 12.89 -0.84 -9.08
C LEU A 419 13.72 -1.36 -10.25
N VAL A 420 13.33 -1.07 -11.49
CA VAL A 420 13.95 -1.67 -12.67
C VAL A 420 15.19 -0.94 -13.16
N THR A 421 15.41 0.32 -12.73
CA THR A 421 16.58 1.13 -13.12
C THR A 421 17.66 1.21 -12.05
N LYS A 422 17.26 1.22 -10.75
CA LYS A 422 18.19 1.36 -9.62
C LYS A 422 18.42 0.05 -8.87
N GLY A 423 17.50 -0.92 -9.01
CA GLY A 423 17.51 -2.12 -8.20
C GLY A 423 17.18 -1.85 -6.72
N THR A 424 17.37 -2.87 -5.87
CA THR A 424 17.07 -2.80 -4.45
C THR A 424 18.21 -3.40 -3.62
N ASP A 425 19.01 -2.57 -2.96
CA ASP A 425 20.04 -3.02 -2.01
C ASP A 425 19.49 -3.15 -0.59
N GLU A 426 18.38 -2.51 -0.30
CA GLU A 426 17.59 -2.59 0.93
C GLU A 426 16.09 -2.66 0.58
N PRO A 427 15.23 -3.19 1.46
CA PRO A 427 13.80 -3.24 1.19
C PRO A 427 13.24 -1.86 0.81
N TYR A 428 12.80 -1.73 -0.44
CA TYR A 428 12.28 -0.49 -1.00
C TYR A 428 10.93 -0.13 -0.37
N ARG A 429 10.77 1.14 -0.05
CA ARG A 429 9.50 1.72 0.39
C ARG A 429 9.23 3.02 -0.36
N MET A 430 7.98 3.17 -0.83
CA MET A 430 7.56 4.41 -1.47
C MET A 430 7.48 5.55 -0.44
N MET A 431 8.06 6.67 -0.81
CA MET A 431 8.06 7.92 -0.03
C MET A 431 7.74 9.09 -0.96
N THR A 432 7.10 10.13 -0.43
CA THR A 432 6.80 11.34 -1.23
C THR A 432 8.04 12.06 -1.75
N SER A 433 9.19 11.87 -1.09
CA SER A 433 10.49 12.42 -1.53
C SER A 433 11.04 11.77 -2.79
N ARG A 434 10.54 10.59 -3.18
CA ARG A 434 10.97 9.90 -4.41
C ARG A 434 10.29 10.43 -5.67
N ALA A 435 9.15 11.14 -5.52
CA ALA A 435 8.38 11.69 -6.63
C ALA A 435 8.76 13.15 -6.87
N GLU A 436 9.36 13.43 -8.02
CA GLU A 436 9.77 14.76 -8.46
C GLU A 436 8.54 15.65 -8.70
N TYR A 437 7.48 15.05 -9.25
CA TYR A 437 6.24 15.75 -9.62
C TYR A 437 5.12 15.59 -8.58
N ARG A 438 5.45 15.42 -7.29
CA ARG A 438 4.48 15.09 -6.24
C ARG A 438 3.28 16.05 -6.13
N LEU A 439 3.41 17.31 -6.54
CA LEU A 439 2.29 18.26 -6.55
C LEU A 439 1.27 17.94 -7.65
N THR A 440 1.69 17.33 -8.76
CA THR A 440 0.80 16.85 -9.82
C THR A 440 0.28 15.44 -9.56
N LEU A 441 0.98 14.66 -8.73
CA LEU A 441 0.66 13.26 -8.42
C LEU A 441 -0.08 13.11 -7.09
N ARG A 442 -1.03 13.99 -6.80
CA ARG A 442 -1.77 13.95 -5.54
C ARG A 442 -2.77 12.80 -5.50
N GLN A 443 -3.11 12.37 -4.29
CA GLN A 443 -4.13 11.33 -4.10
C GLN A 443 -5.55 11.79 -4.51
N ASP A 444 -5.86 13.10 -4.38
CA ASP A 444 -7.17 13.67 -4.70
C ASP A 444 -7.47 13.74 -6.21
N ASN A 445 -6.46 13.63 -7.06
CA ASN A 445 -6.61 13.69 -8.51
C ASN A 445 -6.20 12.39 -9.24
N ALA A 446 -6.03 11.28 -8.53
CA ALA A 446 -5.61 10.02 -9.14
C ALA A 446 -6.59 9.52 -10.21
N ASP A 447 -7.88 9.67 -9.96
CA ASP A 447 -8.95 9.32 -10.92
C ASP A 447 -8.84 10.12 -12.23
N LEU A 448 -8.57 11.42 -12.17
CA LEU A 448 -8.38 12.27 -13.36
C LEU A 448 -7.17 11.85 -14.21
N ARG A 449 -6.12 11.34 -13.56
CA ARG A 449 -4.88 10.93 -14.22
C ARG A 449 -4.94 9.54 -14.85
N LEU A 450 -5.66 8.59 -14.23
CA LEU A 450 -5.48 7.17 -14.50
C LEU A 450 -6.76 6.41 -14.88
N THR A 451 -7.97 6.89 -14.55
CA THR A 451 -9.18 6.08 -14.80
C THR A 451 -9.47 5.89 -16.29
N GLN A 452 -9.21 6.90 -17.12
CA GLN A 452 -9.31 6.75 -18.59
C GLN A 452 -8.34 5.68 -19.09
N ILE A 453 -7.11 5.67 -18.59
CA ILE A 453 -6.09 4.67 -18.96
C ILE A 453 -6.54 3.26 -18.58
N GLY A 454 -7.08 3.09 -17.37
CA GLY A 454 -7.61 1.81 -16.90
C GLY A 454 -8.80 1.32 -17.75
N TYR A 455 -9.65 2.23 -18.19
CA TYR A 455 -10.77 1.93 -19.08
C TYR A 455 -10.30 1.52 -20.48
N ASP A 456 -9.38 2.24 -21.09
CA ASP A 456 -8.80 1.94 -22.39
C ASP A 456 -8.09 0.58 -22.41
N CYS A 457 -7.50 0.18 -21.29
CA CYS A 457 -6.91 -1.14 -21.11
C CYS A 457 -7.96 -2.26 -20.90
N GLY A 458 -9.21 -1.90 -20.60
CA GLY A 458 -10.33 -2.83 -20.36
C GLY A 458 -10.41 -3.36 -18.93
N LEU A 459 -9.73 -2.72 -17.96
CA LEU A 459 -9.77 -3.12 -16.54
C LEU A 459 -10.87 -2.38 -15.76
N VAL A 460 -11.10 -1.10 -16.06
CA VAL A 460 -12.18 -0.32 -15.46
C VAL A 460 -13.50 -0.69 -16.13
N SER A 461 -14.50 -1.09 -15.33
CA SER A 461 -15.84 -1.41 -15.83
C SER A 461 -16.58 -0.16 -16.35
N GLU A 462 -17.59 -0.39 -17.21
CA GLU A 462 -18.44 0.69 -17.72
C GLU A 462 -19.11 1.48 -16.59
N GLU A 463 -19.66 0.80 -15.59
CA GLU A 463 -20.29 1.45 -14.42
C GLU A 463 -19.33 2.37 -13.68
N ARG A 464 -18.10 1.88 -13.43
CA ARG A 464 -17.04 2.66 -12.77
C ARG A 464 -16.61 3.85 -13.61
N TYR A 465 -16.52 3.66 -14.92
CA TYR A 465 -16.16 4.72 -15.85
C TYR A 465 -17.24 5.82 -15.93
N GLN A 466 -18.53 5.46 -15.96
CA GLN A 466 -19.64 6.44 -15.92
C GLN A 466 -19.63 7.25 -14.61
N LYS A 467 -19.34 6.61 -13.47
CA LYS A 467 -19.16 7.35 -12.20
C LYS A 467 -17.97 8.32 -12.26
N PHE A 468 -16.88 7.92 -12.88
CA PHE A 468 -15.73 8.80 -13.13
C PHE A 468 -16.11 10.00 -14.01
N LEU A 469 -16.82 9.80 -15.10
CA LEU A 469 -17.27 10.89 -15.99
C LEU A 469 -18.16 11.88 -15.24
N ALA A 470 -19.10 11.40 -14.44
CA ALA A 470 -19.96 12.24 -13.61
C ALA A 470 -19.15 13.08 -12.61
N ARG A 471 -18.13 12.48 -11.96
CA ARG A 471 -17.24 13.20 -11.04
C ARG A 471 -16.36 14.23 -11.76
N LYS A 472 -15.92 13.92 -12.98
CA LYS A 472 -15.16 14.87 -13.81
C LYS A 472 -16.02 16.09 -14.18
N ALA A 473 -17.25 15.87 -14.64
CA ALA A 473 -18.20 16.94 -14.92
C ALA A 473 -18.46 17.80 -13.68
N LEU A 474 -18.65 17.18 -12.52
CA LEU A 474 -18.85 17.88 -11.25
C LEU A 474 -17.65 18.76 -10.86
N ARG A 475 -16.40 18.35 -11.16
CA ARG A 475 -15.21 19.20 -10.97
C ARG A 475 -15.22 20.42 -11.90
N GLU A 476 -15.62 20.23 -13.17
CA GLU A 476 -15.72 21.32 -14.14
C GLU A 476 -16.78 22.34 -13.72
N GLU A 477 -17.96 21.88 -13.29
CA GLU A 477 -19.01 22.73 -12.72
C GLU A 477 -18.56 23.47 -11.46
N THR A 478 -17.86 22.77 -10.57
CA THR A 478 -17.29 23.35 -9.34
C THR A 478 -16.28 24.44 -9.67
N ALA A 479 -15.38 24.21 -10.60
CA ALA A 479 -14.38 25.18 -11.03
C ALA A 479 -15.06 26.41 -11.69
N ALA A 480 -16.09 26.23 -12.50
CA ALA A 480 -16.86 27.30 -13.11
C ALA A 480 -17.57 28.16 -12.06
N LEU A 481 -18.18 27.54 -11.04
CA LEU A 481 -18.80 28.27 -9.93
C LEU A 481 -17.75 29.05 -9.13
N LEU A 482 -16.60 28.46 -8.84
CA LEU A 482 -15.53 29.14 -8.10
C LEU A 482 -14.93 30.31 -8.87
N ALA A 483 -15.01 30.33 -10.20
CA ALA A 483 -14.62 31.48 -11.04
C ALA A 483 -15.66 32.62 -11.03
N SER A 484 -16.87 32.42 -10.51
CA SER A 484 -17.90 33.44 -10.42
C SER A 484 -17.65 34.42 -9.26
N ARG A 485 -18.31 35.60 -9.31
CA ARG A 485 -18.15 36.63 -8.29
C ARG A 485 -18.83 36.27 -6.98
N ALA A 486 -18.13 36.47 -5.88
CA ALA A 486 -18.67 36.36 -4.53
C ALA A 486 -19.46 37.64 -4.14
N ASP A 487 -20.42 37.49 -3.22
CA ASP A 487 -21.04 38.66 -2.58
C ASP A 487 -19.97 39.47 -1.84
N GLN A 488 -19.86 40.75 -2.20
CA GLN A 488 -18.78 41.62 -1.70
C GLN A 488 -18.81 41.77 -0.19
N LYS A 489 -20.00 41.97 0.41
CA LYS A 489 -20.15 42.20 1.84
C LYS A 489 -19.78 40.97 2.67
N ALA A 490 -20.25 39.82 2.23
CA ALA A 490 -19.93 38.52 2.88
C ALA A 490 -18.44 38.17 2.69
N ALA A 491 -17.88 38.43 1.50
CA ALA A 491 -16.44 38.22 1.23
C ALA A 491 -15.55 39.12 2.09
N ASP A 492 -15.91 40.40 2.28
CA ASP A 492 -15.20 41.32 3.18
C ASP A 492 -15.22 40.83 4.63
N ALA A 493 -16.39 40.45 5.14
CA ALA A 493 -16.53 39.88 6.47
C ALA A 493 -15.67 38.62 6.66
N LEU A 494 -15.66 37.76 5.65
CA LEU A 494 -14.90 36.50 5.68
C LEU A 494 -13.38 36.75 5.70
N VAL A 495 -12.83 37.58 4.82
CA VAL A 495 -11.37 37.86 4.81
C VAL A 495 -10.93 38.55 6.11
N GLN A 496 -11.74 39.42 6.68
CA GLN A 496 -11.46 40.06 7.98
C GLN A 496 -11.45 39.05 9.13
N SER A 497 -12.33 38.04 9.11
CA SER A 497 -12.33 36.94 10.11
C SER A 497 -11.06 36.09 10.06
N PHE A 498 -10.36 36.08 8.93
CA PHE A 498 -9.04 35.46 8.75
C PHE A 498 -7.86 36.44 8.98
N GLY A 499 -8.13 37.63 9.59
CA GLY A 499 -7.11 38.65 9.90
C GLY A 499 -6.53 39.36 8.68
N GLN A 500 -7.23 39.35 7.54
CA GLN A 500 -6.79 39.99 6.32
C GLN A 500 -7.47 41.38 6.15
N PRO A 501 -6.83 42.34 5.44
CA PRO A 501 -7.42 43.64 5.16
C PRO A 501 -8.67 43.52 4.28
N PRO A 502 -9.62 44.48 4.37
CA PRO A 502 -10.79 44.53 3.52
C PRO A 502 -10.46 44.48 2.03
N LEU A 503 -11.38 44.00 1.26
CA LEU A 503 -11.24 43.88 -0.19
C LEU A 503 -11.44 45.28 -0.85
N SER A 504 -10.55 45.66 -1.75
CA SER A 504 -10.61 46.94 -2.47
C SER A 504 -11.51 46.89 -3.72
N ALA A 505 -11.86 45.71 -4.17
CA ALA A 505 -12.68 45.47 -5.36
C ALA A 505 -13.45 44.14 -5.26
N GLY A 506 -14.43 43.95 -6.15
CA GLY A 506 -15.15 42.68 -6.26
C GLY A 506 -14.23 41.54 -6.61
N VAL A 507 -14.37 40.42 -5.90
CA VAL A 507 -13.54 39.21 -6.04
C VAL A 507 -14.38 38.01 -6.45
N THR A 508 -13.72 37.01 -7.03
CA THR A 508 -14.30 35.68 -7.26
C THR A 508 -14.06 34.77 -6.04
N TYR A 509 -14.80 33.67 -5.95
CA TYR A 509 -14.48 32.64 -4.94
C TYR A 509 -13.06 32.09 -5.12
N ALA A 510 -12.59 31.95 -6.36
CA ALA A 510 -11.22 31.55 -6.67
C ALA A 510 -10.18 32.55 -6.12
N ASP A 511 -10.45 33.86 -6.15
CA ASP A 511 -9.55 34.86 -5.56
C ASP A 511 -9.47 34.74 -4.03
N LEU A 512 -10.57 34.40 -3.38
CA LEU A 512 -10.58 34.12 -1.94
C LEU A 512 -9.72 32.90 -1.61
N ILE A 513 -9.82 31.82 -2.42
CA ILE A 513 -8.96 30.64 -2.28
C ILE A 513 -7.48 30.98 -2.49
N ARG A 514 -7.12 31.77 -3.50
CA ARG A 514 -5.73 32.24 -3.74
C ARG A 514 -5.19 33.07 -2.58
N ARG A 515 -6.05 33.76 -1.85
CA ARG A 515 -5.71 34.49 -0.61
C ARG A 515 -5.55 33.58 0.62
N GLY A 516 -5.75 32.26 0.47
CA GLY A 516 -5.59 31.28 1.54
C GLY A 516 -6.87 30.99 2.33
N ILE A 517 -8.03 31.51 1.92
CA ILE A 517 -9.31 31.16 2.54
C ILE A 517 -9.65 29.70 2.13
N PRO A 518 -9.90 28.79 3.09
CA PRO A 518 -10.26 27.41 2.79
C PRO A 518 -11.62 27.32 2.09
N LEU A 519 -11.75 26.41 1.13
CA LEU A 519 -13.02 26.18 0.44
C LEU A 519 -14.16 25.79 1.40
N MET A 520 -13.85 25.08 2.48
CA MET A 520 -14.84 24.74 3.51
C MET A 520 -15.47 25.97 4.16
N ALA A 521 -14.69 27.01 4.43
CA ALA A 521 -15.22 28.29 4.92
C ALA A 521 -16.13 28.98 3.90
N LEU A 522 -15.78 28.89 2.60
CA LEU A 522 -16.65 29.40 1.53
C LEU A 522 -17.98 28.63 1.47
N ARG A 523 -17.95 27.31 1.62
CA ARG A 523 -19.16 26.47 1.66
C ARG A 523 -20.08 26.86 2.80
N GLU A 524 -19.53 27.10 3.98
CA GLU A 524 -20.29 27.46 5.18
C GLU A 524 -20.92 28.86 5.07
N ILE A 525 -20.14 29.86 4.65
CA ILE A 525 -20.57 31.25 4.65
C ILE A 525 -21.51 31.56 3.48
N PHE A 526 -21.19 31.04 2.28
CA PHE A 526 -21.97 31.36 1.07
C PHE A 526 -23.00 30.27 0.70
N GLY A 527 -23.04 29.16 1.41
CA GLY A 527 -23.95 28.04 1.11
C GLY A 527 -23.70 27.41 -0.27
N ILE A 528 -22.50 27.57 -0.84
CA ILE A 528 -22.15 27.03 -2.16
C ILE A 528 -21.71 25.57 -2.09
N LEU A 529 -21.87 24.83 -3.19
CA LEU A 529 -21.38 23.47 -3.37
C LEU A 529 -21.83 22.46 -2.29
N PRO A 530 -23.09 22.49 -1.81
CA PRO A 530 -23.50 21.70 -0.64
C PRO A 530 -23.45 20.17 -0.89
N LYS A 531 -23.50 19.73 -2.15
CA LYS A 531 -23.53 18.32 -2.57
C LYS A 531 -22.22 17.84 -3.18
N VAL A 532 -21.20 18.69 -3.28
CA VAL A 532 -19.91 18.28 -3.86
C VAL A 532 -19.13 17.42 -2.87
N PRO A 533 -18.68 16.20 -3.24
CA PRO A 533 -17.84 15.37 -2.40
C PRO A 533 -16.58 16.09 -1.92
N THR A 534 -16.13 15.80 -0.71
CA THR A 534 -15.00 16.50 -0.08
C THR A 534 -13.72 16.40 -0.89
N ASP A 535 -13.39 15.25 -1.46
CA ASP A 535 -12.19 15.06 -2.27
C ASP A 535 -12.26 15.83 -3.60
N VAL A 536 -13.44 15.95 -4.21
CA VAL A 536 -13.65 16.79 -5.41
C VAL A 536 -13.44 18.26 -5.06
N ALA A 537 -14.01 18.73 -3.95
CA ALA A 537 -13.87 20.10 -3.50
C ALA A 537 -12.40 20.45 -3.19
N LEU A 538 -11.69 19.60 -2.46
CA LEU A 538 -10.26 19.76 -2.14
C LEU A 538 -9.38 19.72 -3.39
N SER A 539 -9.72 18.90 -4.39
CA SER A 539 -9.02 18.87 -5.67
C SER A 539 -9.14 20.23 -6.39
N CYS A 540 -10.34 20.81 -6.47
CA CYS A 540 -10.56 22.12 -7.06
C CYS A 540 -9.85 23.24 -6.28
N GLU A 541 -9.92 23.23 -4.96
CA GLU A 541 -9.19 24.17 -4.10
C GLU A 541 -7.68 24.13 -4.38
N THR A 542 -7.11 22.94 -4.45
CA THR A 542 -5.68 22.73 -4.69
C THR A 542 -5.26 23.22 -6.09
N GLU A 543 -6.04 22.93 -7.13
CA GLU A 543 -5.76 23.42 -8.49
C GLU A 543 -5.72 24.95 -8.53
N ILE A 544 -6.65 25.63 -7.85
CA ILE A 544 -6.70 27.10 -7.80
C ILE A 544 -5.52 27.64 -6.96
N ARG A 545 -5.29 27.10 -5.78
CA ARG A 545 -4.27 27.61 -4.84
C ARG A 545 -2.86 27.47 -5.38
N TYR A 546 -2.57 26.39 -6.11
CA TYR A 546 -1.25 26.05 -6.62
C TYR A 546 -1.11 26.19 -8.14
N GLU A 547 -2.03 26.90 -8.82
CA GLU A 547 -2.11 27.04 -10.28
C GLU A 547 -0.75 27.36 -10.94
N GLY A 548 -0.03 28.35 -10.41
CA GLY A 548 1.27 28.76 -10.95
C GLY A 548 2.37 27.70 -10.79
N TYR A 549 2.36 26.95 -9.68
CA TYR A 549 3.30 25.85 -9.45
C TYR A 549 2.98 24.64 -10.32
N LEU A 550 1.70 24.31 -10.46
CA LEU A 550 1.23 23.23 -11.32
C LEU A 550 1.58 23.47 -12.79
N LYS A 551 1.40 24.72 -13.27
CA LYS A 551 1.79 25.08 -14.64
C LYS A 551 3.29 24.90 -14.87
N ARG A 552 4.14 25.33 -13.93
CA ARG A 552 5.59 25.13 -14.00
C ARG A 552 5.96 23.66 -14.00
N SER A 553 5.41 22.88 -13.07
CA SER A 553 5.68 21.45 -12.97
C SER A 553 5.30 20.69 -14.24
N ARG A 554 4.15 21.01 -14.85
CA ARG A 554 3.72 20.44 -16.14
C ARG A 554 4.69 20.80 -17.27
N THR A 555 5.16 22.05 -17.29
CA THR A 555 6.14 22.49 -18.32
C THR A 555 7.48 21.76 -18.15
N GLU A 556 7.95 21.55 -16.94
CA GLU A 556 9.17 20.80 -16.64
C GLU A 556 9.05 19.33 -17.05
N ALA A 557 7.92 18.68 -16.75
CA ALA A 557 7.63 17.31 -17.15
C ALA A 557 7.63 17.15 -18.71
N GLU A 558 7.01 18.10 -19.43
CA GLU A 558 7.01 18.08 -20.88
C GLU A 558 8.42 18.29 -21.48
N ARG A 559 9.25 19.12 -20.85
CA ARG A 559 10.66 19.29 -21.27
C ARG A 559 11.45 18.01 -21.04
N ALA A 560 11.33 17.39 -19.86
CA ALA A 560 12.00 16.12 -19.57
C ALA A 560 11.63 15.04 -20.57
N LYS A 561 10.34 14.89 -20.88
CA LYS A 561 9.84 13.95 -21.89
C LYS A 561 10.45 14.17 -23.28
N LYS A 562 10.60 15.44 -23.70
CA LYS A 562 11.26 15.75 -24.99
C LYS A 562 12.73 15.37 -24.98
N MET A 563 13.42 15.54 -23.85
CA MET A 563 14.85 15.16 -23.73
C MET A 563 15.05 13.64 -23.79
N GLU A 564 14.14 12.85 -23.18
CA GLU A 564 14.17 11.38 -23.23
C GLU A 564 13.93 10.83 -24.65
N THR A 565 13.21 11.55 -25.50
CA THR A 565 12.91 11.17 -26.89
C THR A 565 13.89 11.72 -27.91
N THR A 566 14.88 12.51 -27.48
CA THR A 566 15.94 13.03 -28.35
C THR A 566 17.08 12.02 -28.44
N PRO A 567 17.47 11.55 -29.64
CA PRO A 567 18.52 10.54 -29.83
C PRO A 567 19.86 10.94 -29.26
#